data_aa4a7f86280a0c94178108bbb21cee65
#
_entry.id   aa4a7f86280a0c94178108bbb21cee65
#
_cell.length_a   1.000
_cell.length_b   1.000
_cell.length_c   1.000
_cell.angle_alpha   90.00
_cell.angle_beta   90.00
_cell.angle_gamma   90.00
#
_symmetry.space_group_name_H-M   'P 1'
#
loop_
_entity.id
_entity.type
_entity.pdbx_description
1 polymer ?
#
loop_
_entity_poly.entity_id
_entity_poly.type
_entity_poly.pdbx_seq_one_letter_code
_entity_poly.pdbx_strand_id
1 'polypeptide(L)'
;TASKIEILKTVPPILKIPAVQTVDQLTYKDLLWKSRFTNISVFEKEQINFSSDSKSNDSILRFASGTIIVRKVKFPEIKNGSAIFVDVTQQSNGDAYDRTGSVFMIPMDKKSSFLDGLKNGAKTLPVYENGNGKKYQGVAATDDYAPLLELMRFFTPFGVKHFNYLQLKNKVWQDSVFYRQDISLLQPKLSNQEVYIGMFIGNYDAGGHKASLNISIHEGEDNNEKGDFILPLFNTLNVMEMAGQDYATMFDNEKGLEMTFEVPQGYKNFKLSYTTTGHGGWENGDEFLQKKNSIFIDGKEVFAFTPWRTDCGSYRLSNPASGNFGNGLSSSDLSRSNWCPGTTTNPNLIDLGNLTPGKHTIRVSIPMGKPEGTSSSAWNVSGFLIGER
;
A
#
# COMPACT_ATOMS: atom_id res chain seq x y z
N THR A 1 -7.56 8.19 43.66
CA THR A 1 -8.16 9.53 43.46
C THR A 1 -7.12 10.64 43.56
N ALA A 2 -6.10 10.58 44.45
CA ALA A 2 -5.02 11.56 44.56
C ALA A 2 -4.14 11.61 43.31
N SER A 3 -3.85 10.50 42.66
CA SER A 3 -3.05 10.41 41.45
C SER A 3 -3.69 11.09 40.23
N LYS A 4 -5.02 11.09 40.15
CA LYS A 4 -5.72 11.79 39.04
C LYS A 4 -5.62 13.32 39.14
N ILE A 5 -5.54 13.86 40.33
CA ILE A 5 -5.44 15.30 40.57
C ILE A 5 -4.00 15.79 40.26
N GLU A 6 -2.99 14.99 40.54
CA GLU A 6 -1.60 15.32 40.22
C GLU A 6 -1.31 15.33 38.71
N ILE A 7 -1.90 14.36 37.98
CA ILE A 7 -1.75 14.31 36.50
C ILE A 7 -2.34 15.57 35.85
N LEU A 8 -3.47 16.06 36.35
CA LEU A 8 -4.11 17.27 35.82
C LEU A 8 -3.34 18.57 36.14
N LYS A 9 -2.50 18.57 37.18
CA LYS A 9 -1.64 19.72 37.52
C LYS A 9 -0.42 19.87 36.60
N THR A 10 -0.02 18.82 35.94
CA THR A 10 1.13 18.81 35.00
C THR A 10 0.72 19.05 33.55
N VAL A 11 -0.56 19.18 33.23
CA VAL A 11 -1.05 19.44 31.89
C VAL A 11 -0.77 20.90 31.48
N PRO A 12 -0.20 21.17 30.28
CA PRO A 12 0.06 22.51 29.82
C PRO A 12 -1.16 23.44 29.87
N PRO A 13 -0.98 24.75 30.07
CA PRO A 13 -2.09 25.71 30.24
C PRO A 13 -3.11 25.72 29.10
N ILE A 14 -2.71 25.35 27.92
CA ILE A 14 -3.57 25.20 26.70
C ILE A 14 -4.65 24.12 26.86
N LEU A 15 -4.43 23.13 27.77
CA LEU A 15 -5.37 22.08 28.08
C LEU A 15 -6.07 22.28 29.43
N LYS A 16 -6.06 23.50 29.99
CA LYS A 16 -6.85 23.79 31.19
C LYS A 16 -8.33 23.66 30.87
N ILE A 17 -8.88 22.48 31.17
CA ILE A 17 -10.31 22.30 31.30
C ILE A 17 -10.77 23.22 32.43
N PRO A 18 -11.78 24.07 32.22
CA PRO A 18 -12.33 24.88 33.30
C PRO A 18 -12.62 23.99 34.52
N ALA A 19 -12.15 24.43 35.66
CA ALA A 19 -12.17 23.64 36.92
C ALA A 19 -13.57 23.17 37.37
N VAL A 20 -14.60 23.55 36.65
CA VAL A 20 -16.04 23.25 36.95
C VAL A 20 -16.55 22.11 36.06
N GLN A 21 -15.80 21.65 35.07
CA GLN A 21 -16.25 20.52 34.23
C GLN A 21 -15.66 19.21 34.75
N THR A 22 -16.50 18.38 35.29
CA THR A 22 -16.16 16.97 35.55
C THR A 22 -16.01 16.23 34.21
N VAL A 23 -15.25 15.14 34.22
CA VAL A 23 -15.10 14.29 33.01
C VAL A 23 -16.45 13.81 32.47
N ASP A 24 -17.45 13.74 33.31
CA ASP A 24 -18.83 13.37 32.96
C ASP A 24 -19.60 14.49 32.24
N GLN A 25 -19.14 15.75 32.35
CA GLN A 25 -19.72 16.90 31.65
C GLN A 25 -19.04 17.21 30.33
N LEU A 26 -17.83 16.67 30.08
CA LEU A 26 -17.30 16.53 28.76
C LEU A 26 -18.12 15.43 28.09
N THR A 27 -19.24 15.81 27.51
CA THR A 27 -19.99 14.84 26.75
C THR A 27 -19.04 14.26 25.73
N TYR A 28 -19.08 12.93 25.60
CA TYR A 28 -18.37 12.21 24.53
C TYR A 28 -18.57 12.84 23.16
N LYS A 29 -19.62 13.63 23.00
CA LYS A 29 -19.98 14.48 21.88
C LYS A 29 -19.05 15.67 21.69
N ASP A 30 -18.49 16.22 22.76
CA ASP A 30 -17.52 17.34 22.70
C ASP A 30 -16.09 16.80 22.55
N LEU A 31 -15.85 15.54 22.95
CA LEU A 31 -14.59 14.83 22.74
C LEU A 31 -14.53 14.13 21.38
N LEU A 32 -15.62 13.61 20.88
CA LEU A 32 -15.75 13.13 19.50
C LEU A 32 -15.84 14.29 18.51
N TRP A 33 -15.65 15.45 19.07
CA TRP A 33 -15.51 16.57 18.21
C TRP A 33 -16.43 16.54 17.00
N LYS A 34 -17.36 17.05 16.87
CA LYS A 34 -17.73 17.66 15.62
C LYS A 34 -16.96 17.22 14.35
N SER A 35 -16.07 16.24 14.43
CA SER A 35 -15.45 15.65 13.26
C SER A 35 -16.55 14.92 12.52
N ARG A 36 -17.18 15.64 11.59
CA ARG A 36 -18.02 15.03 10.59
C ARG A 36 -17.12 14.09 9.81
N PHE A 37 -17.32 12.80 9.97
CA PHE A 37 -16.65 11.84 9.13
C PHE A 37 -17.68 11.03 8.36
N THR A 38 -17.36 10.74 7.12
CA THR A 38 -18.13 9.83 6.28
C THR A 38 -17.34 8.53 6.19
N ASN A 39 -17.99 7.41 6.47
CA ASN A 39 -17.40 6.09 6.31
C ASN A 39 -18.01 5.39 5.10
N ILE A 40 -17.17 4.95 4.17
CA ILE A 40 -17.56 4.18 2.99
C ILE A 40 -17.08 2.75 3.19
N SER A 41 -18.02 1.82 3.42
CA SER A 41 -17.70 0.38 3.48
C SER A 41 -17.53 -0.16 2.06
N VAL A 42 -16.30 -0.50 1.71
CA VAL A 42 -15.95 -1.07 0.41
C VAL A 42 -16.11 -2.59 0.43
N PHE A 43 -15.49 -3.25 1.40
CA PHE A 43 -15.61 -4.70 1.62
C PHE A 43 -15.91 -4.98 3.08
N GLU A 44 -16.75 -5.99 3.34
CA GLU A 44 -17.10 -6.41 4.69
C GLU A 44 -16.86 -7.91 4.86
N LYS A 45 -15.79 -8.27 5.60
CA LYS A 45 -15.37 -9.66 5.87
C LYS A 45 -15.30 -10.54 4.62
N GLU A 46 -14.89 -9.93 3.49
CA GLU A 46 -14.75 -10.64 2.24
C GLU A 46 -13.60 -11.63 2.29
N GLN A 47 -13.83 -12.81 1.74
CA GLN A 47 -12.80 -13.82 1.61
C GLN A 47 -11.92 -13.50 0.39
N ILE A 48 -10.61 -13.48 0.61
CA ILE A 48 -9.58 -13.33 -0.42
C ILE A 48 -8.70 -14.59 -0.35
N ASN A 49 -8.91 -15.50 -1.27
CA ASN A 49 -8.34 -16.84 -1.25
C ASN A 49 -7.92 -17.27 -2.65
N PHE A 50 -7.21 -18.38 -2.74
CA PHE A 50 -6.86 -18.99 -4.01
C PHE A 50 -7.73 -20.24 -4.24
N SER A 51 -8.82 -20.05 -4.99
CA SER A 51 -9.76 -21.14 -5.31
C SER A 51 -10.44 -20.92 -6.66
N SER A 52 -10.53 -21.97 -7.46
CA SER A 52 -11.30 -21.98 -8.71
C SER A 52 -12.80 -21.73 -8.50
N ASP A 53 -13.29 -21.94 -7.26
CA ASP A 53 -14.70 -21.76 -6.91
C ASP A 53 -15.04 -20.30 -6.55
N SER A 54 -14.03 -19.43 -6.45
CA SER A 54 -14.22 -18.00 -6.21
C SER A 54 -14.91 -17.34 -7.40
N LYS A 55 -16.16 -16.94 -7.24
CA LYS A 55 -16.96 -16.33 -8.31
C LYS A 55 -17.29 -14.87 -7.99
N SER A 56 -17.33 -14.05 -9.03
CA SER A 56 -17.89 -12.71 -8.96
C SER A 56 -19.39 -12.73 -8.68
N ASN A 57 -19.87 -11.68 -8.01
CA ASN A 57 -21.30 -11.39 -7.87
C ASN A 57 -21.59 -9.98 -8.42
N ASP A 58 -22.84 -9.51 -8.30
CA ASP A 58 -23.27 -8.23 -8.85
C ASP A 58 -22.53 -7.02 -8.27
N SER A 59 -21.97 -7.12 -7.07
CA SER A 59 -21.32 -6.02 -6.37
C SER A 59 -19.81 -6.16 -6.25
N ILE A 60 -19.27 -7.40 -6.30
CA ILE A 60 -17.84 -7.69 -6.11
C ILE A 60 -17.34 -8.57 -7.23
N LEU A 61 -16.41 -8.03 -8.01
CA LEU A 61 -15.69 -8.77 -9.04
C LEU A 61 -14.51 -9.51 -8.39
N ARG A 62 -14.29 -10.77 -8.79
CA ARG A 62 -13.20 -11.62 -8.31
C ARG A 62 -12.36 -12.10 -9.48
N PHE A 63 -11.04 -11.98 -9.34
CA PHE A 63 -10.06 -12.33 -10.36
C PHE A 63 -8.92 -13.15 -9.77
N ALA A 64 -8.08 -13.72 -10.63
CA ALA A 64 -6.91 -14.51 -10.24
C ALA A 64 -7.26 -15.54 -9.16
N SER A 65 -8.27 -16.37 -9.47
CA SER A 65 -8.80 -17.42 -8.56
C SER A 65 -9.26 -16.88 -7.19
N GLY A 66 -9.64 -15.61 -7.10
CA GLY A 66 -10.17 -14.98 -5.88
C GLY A 66 -9.17 -14.20 -5.04
N THR A 67 -7.88 -14.15 -5.44
CA THR A 67 -6.85 -13.37 -4.74
C THR A 67 -6.97 -11.86 -4.95
N ILE A 68 -7.74 -11.46 -5.96
CA ILE A 68 -8.07 -10.07 -6.28
C ILE A 68 -9.57 -9.88 -6.20
N ILE A 69 -10.01 -8.93 -5.40
CA ILE A 69 -11.41 -8.48 -5.34
C ILE A 69 -11.50 -7.00 -5.73
N VAL A 70 -12.54 -6.65 -6.49
CA VAL A 70 -12.73 -5.28 -6.98
C VAL A 70 -14.21 -4.90 -6.82
N ARG A 71 -14.46 -3.68 -6.36
CA ARG A 71 -15.80 -3.10 -6.25
C ARG A 71 -15.82 -1.69 -6.83
N LYS A 72 -16.92 -1.34 -7.49
CA LYS A 72 -17.20 0.02 -7.93
C LYS A 72 -17.78 0.82 -6.77
N VAL A 73 -17.20 1.97 -6.47
CA VAL A 73 -17.51 2.80 -5.30
C VAL A 73 -17.78 4.22 -5.74
N LYS A 74 -18.89 4.80 -5.28
CA LYS A 74 -19.21 6.20 -5.49
C LYS A 74 -18.81 7.02 -4.26
N PHE A 75 -17.97 8.01 -4.47
CA PHE A 75 -17.55 8.95 -3.45
C PHE A 75 -18.45 10.19 -3.43
N PRO A 76 -18.73 10.76 -2.25
CA PRO A 76 -19.37 12.08 -2.14
C PRO A 76 -18.40 13.18 -2.59
N GLU A 77 -18.89 14.39 -2.66
CA GLU A 77 -18.03 15.57 -2.69
C GLU A 77 -17.18 15.61 -1.42
N ILE A 78 -15.87 15.78 -1.60
CA ILE A 78 -14.90 15.83 -0.50
C ILE A 78 -14.31 17.23 -0.47
N LYS A 79 -14.53 17.94 0.63
CA LYS A 79 -14.00 19.30 0.81
C LYS A 79 -12.47 19.30 0.81
N ASN A 80 -11.89 20.37 0.31
CA ASN A 80 -10.46 20.61 0.44
C ASN A 80 -10.06 20.60 1.93
N GLY A 81 -8.84 20.16 2.24
CA GLY A 81 -8.40 20.04 3.63
C GLY A 81 -8.94 18.83 4.39
N SER A 82 -9.84 18.03 3.81
CA SER A 82 -10.30 16.78 4.43
C SER A 82 -9.17 15.75 4.53
N ALA A 83 -9.11 15.02 5.64
CA ALA A 83 -8.26 13.84 5.78
C ALA A 83 -9.01 12.59 5.32
N ILE A 84 -8.36 11.77 4.50
CA ILE A 84 -8.94 10.56 3.92
C ILE A 84 -8.04 9.38 4.29
N PHE A 85 -8.63 8.35 4.92
CA PHE A 85 -7.89 7.16 5.32
C PHE A 85 -8.48 5.91 4.69
N VAL A 86 -7.61 5.01 4.29
CA VAL A 86 -7.93 3.62 3.99
C VAL A 86 -7.72 2.81 5.27
N ASP A 87 -8.75 2.11 5.71
CA ASP A 87 -8.78 1.28 6.90
C ASP A 87 -9.05 -0.18 6.51
N VAL A 88 -8.09 -1.06 6.79
CA VAL A 88 -8.21 -2.49 6.52
C VAL A 88 -8.16 -3.26 7.83
N THR A 89 -9.11 -4.17 8.02
CA THR A 89 -9.01 -5.22 9.04
C THR A 89 -8.85 -6.54 8.33
N GLN A 90 -7.78 -7.26 8.61
CA GLN A 90 -7.46 -8.53 7.97
C GLN A 90 -7.27 -9.62 9.02
N GLN A 91 -7.70 -10.83 8.70
CA GLN A 91 -7.56 -12.03 9.51
C GLN A 91 -7.19 -13.22 8.62
N SER A 92 -6.25 -14.06 9.05
CA SER A 92 -6.00 -15.34 8.38
C SER A 92 -7.24 -16.24 8.47
N ASN A 93 -7.56 -16.91 7.36
CA ASN A 93 -8.64 -17.89 7.28
C ASN A 93 -8.14 -19.26 6.78
N GLY A 94 -6.83 -19.48 6.92
CA GLY A 94 -6.16 -20.71 6.51
C GLY A 94 -4.71 -20.51 6.10
N ASP A 95 -4.40 -19.39 5.42
CA ASP A 95 -3.04 -19.12 4.97
C ASP A 95 -2.08 -18.94 6.14
N ALA A 96 -0.92 -19.55 6.01
CA ALA A 96 0.10 -19.61 7.05
C ALA A 96 1.12 -18.47 7.00
N TYR A 97 1.26 -17.79 5.85
CA TYR A 97 2.40 -16.94 5.55
C TYR A 97 2.10 -15.44 5.65
N ASP A 98 3.17 -14.66 5.76
CA ASP A 98 3.20 -13.21 5.70
C ASP A 98 3.11 -12.72 4.25
N ARG A 99 1.91 -12.46 3.79
CA ARG A 99 1.62 -12.15 2.39
C ARG A 99 1.65 -10.65 2.11
N THR A 100 2.13 -10.29 0.93
CA THR A 100 1.92 -8.95 0.37
C THR A 100 0.44 -8.72 0.11
N GLY A 101 -0.08 -7.64 0.66
CA GLY A 101 -1.41 -7.11 0.37
C GLY A 101 -1.33 -5.70 -0.21
N SER A 102 -2.31 -5.36 -1.04
CA SER A 102 -2.46 -4.00 -1.57
C SER A 102 -3.91 -3.61 -1.69
N VAL A 103 -4.21 -2.39 -1.32
CA VAL A 103 -5.44 -1.69 -1.70
C VAL A 103 -5.10 -0.72 -2.81
N PHE A 104 -5.89 -0.70 -3.86
CA PHE A 104 -5.62 0.12 -5.04
C PHE A 104 -6.89 0.67 -5.67
N MET A 105 -6.73 1.78 -6.39
CA MET A 105 -7.73 2.31 -7.32
C MET A 105 -7.33 1.97 -8.74
N ILE A 106 -8.30 1.63 -9.58
CA ILE A 106 -8.10 1.41 -11.02
C ILE A 106 -8.49 2.70 -11.75
N PRO A 107 -7.54 3.45 -12.34
CA PRO A 107 -7.85 4.58 -13.19
C PRO A 107 -8.66 4.13 -14.42
N MET A 108 -9.73 4.89 -14.74
CA MET A 108 -10.63 4.60 -15.86
C MET A 108 -10.67 5.76 -16.87
N ASP A 109 -9.77 6.72 -16.74
CA ASP A 109 -9.71 7.95 -17.55
C ASP A 109 -8.89 7.80 -18.85
N LYS A 110 -8.43 6.59 -19.15
CA LYS A 110 -7.69 6.24 -20.37
C LYS A 110 -8.48 5.25 -21.22
N LYS A 111 -8.02 5.00 -22.44
CA LYS A 111 -8.66 4.08 -23.41
C LYS A 111 -8.67 2.64 -22.93
N SER A 112 -7.63 2.21 -22.20
CA SER A 112 -7.53 0.91 -21.56
C SER A 112 -7.22 1.06 -20.07
N SER A 113 -7.68 0.10 -19.28
CA SER A 113 -7.54 0.08 -17.84
C SER A 113 -6.98 -1.27 -17.37
N PHE A 114 -6.48 -1.31 -16.15
CA PHE A 114 -6.09 -2.58 -15.52
C PHE A 114 -7.26 -3.56 -15.37
N LEU A 115 -8.50 -3.03 -15.25
CA LEU A 115 -9.70 -3.86 -15.21
C LEU A 115 -9.90 -4.65 -16.51
N ASP A 116 -9.52 -4.07 -17.66
CA ASP A 116 -9.56 -4.77 -18.95
C ASP A 116 -8.59 -5.95 -18.96
N GLY A 117 -7.40 -5.77 -18.42
CA GLY A 117 -6.42 -6.84 -18.22
C GLY A 117 -6.91 -7.95 -17.29
N LEU A 118 -7.60 -7.59 -16.21
CA LEU A 118 -8.20 -8.58 -15.30
C LEU A 118 -9.33 -9.39 -15.97
N LYS A 119 -10.13 -8.75 -16.81
CA LYS A 119 -11.27 -9.39 -17.52
C LYS A 119 -10.85 -10.20 -18.73
N ASN A 120 -9.89 -9.69 -19.51
CA ASN A 120 -9.56 -10.22 -20.84
C ASN A 120 -8.17 -10.86 -20.90
N GLY A 121 -7.43 -10.85 -19.79
CA GLY A 121 -6.07 -11.36 -19.67
C GLY A 121 -5.02 -10.28 -19.78
N ALA A 122 -3.92 -10.44 -19.06
CA ALA A 122 -2.83 -9.46 -18.95
C ALA A 122 -2.20 -9.08 -20.32
N LYS A 123 -2.26 -9.96 -21.31
CA LYS A 123 -1.74 -9.70 -22.67
C LYS A 123 -2.45 -8.55 -23.40
N THR A 124 -3.60 -8.10 -22.91
CA THR A 124 -4.31 -6.93 -23.46
C THR A 124 -3.76 -5.60 -22.97
N LEU A 125 -2.90 -5.63 -21.95
CA LEU A 125 -2.28 -4.44 -21.38
C LEU A 125 -1.00 -4.04 -22.14
N PRO A 126 -0.60 -2.76 -22.09
CA PRO A 126 0.63 -2.30 -22.70
C PRO A 126 1.86 -3.06 -22.20
N VAL A 127 2.78 -3.31 -23.11
CA VAL A 127 4.03 -4.02 -22.82
C VAL A 127 5.12 -3.00 -22.49
N TYR A 128 5.80 -3.26 -21.37
CA TYR A 128 7.05 -2.62 -21.00
C TYR A 128 8.21 -3.60 -21.22
N GLU A 129 9.31 -3.11 -21.76
CA GLU A 129 10.56 -3.86 -21.97
C GLU A 129 11.76 -3.02 -21.52
N ASN A 130 12.65 -3.59 -20.73
CA ASN A 130 13.86 -2.90 -20.27
C ASN A 130 15.14 -3.39 -20.95
N GLY A 131 15.03 -4.20 -21.99
CA GLY A 131 16.15 -4.73 -22.75
C GLY A 131 16.72 -6.06 -22.23
N ASN A 132 16.13 -6.66 -21.18
CA ASN A 132 16.54 -7.97 -20.66
C ASN A 132 15.87 -9.16 -21.40
N GLY A 133 15.12 -8.90 -22.49
CA GLY A 133 14.40 -9.92 -23.25
C GLY A 133 13.07 -10.37 -22.62
N LYS A 134 12.67 -9.78 -21.50
CA LYS A 134 11.38 -10.04 -20.83
C LYS A 134 10.36 -8.96 -21.18
N LYS A 135 9.08 -9.34 -21.09
CA LYS A 135 7.93 -8.48 -21.36
C LYS A 135 7.06 -8.36 -20.11
N TYR A 136 6.78 -7.13 -19.73
CA TYR A 136 5.99 -6.83 -18.53
C TYR A 136 4.75 -6.04 -18.96
N GLN A 137 3.55 -6.58 -18.71
CA GLN A 137 2.31 -5.93 -19.12
C GLN A 137 1.70 -5.09 -18.01
N GLY A 138 1.22 -3.90 -18.35
CA GLY A 138 0.47 -3.03 -17.45
C GLY A 138 1.28 -2.39 -16.33
N VAL A 139 2.61 -2.35 -16.44
CA VAL A 139 3.52 -1.83 -15.42
C VAL A 139 3.64 -0.33 -15.45
N ALA A 140 3.82 0.23 -16.63
CA ALA A 140 4.10 1.65 -16.85
C ALA A 140 2.93 2.32 -17.58
N ALA A 141 2.71 3.60 -17.29
CA ALA A 141 1.73 4.41 -18.00
C ALA A 141 2.13 4.63 -19.45
N THR A 142 1.11 4.76 -20.31
CA THR A 142 1.22 5.15 -21.71
C THR A 142 0.17 6.21 -22.01
N ASP A 143 0.14 6.71 -23.25
CA ASP A 143 -0.90 7.66 -23.68
C ASP A 143 -2.31 7.08 -23.51
N ASP A 144 -2.47 5.77 -23.73
CA ASP A 144 -3.74 5.04 -23.70
C ASP A 144 -4.01 4.26 -22.42
N TYR A 145 -3.09 4.25 -21.42
CA TYR A 145 -3.19 3.42 -20.24
C TYR A 145 -2.59 4.10 -19.00
N ALA A 146 -3.25 3.93 -17.87
CA ALA A 146 -2.72 4.28 -16.55
C ALA A 146 -2.64 3.03 -15.65
N PRO A 147 -1.49 2.77 -14.99
CA PRO A 147 -1.37 1.65 -14.06
C PRO A 147 -2.20 1.87 -12.80
N LEU A 148 -2.31 0.83 -11.97
CA LEU A 148 -2.96 0.90 -10.67
C LEU A 148 -2.38 2.04 -9.82
N LEU A 149 -3.26 2.81 -9.20
CA LEU A 149 -2.92 3.79 -8.17
C LEU A 149 -2.98 3.10 -6.81
N GLU A 150 -1.83 2.83 -6.21
CA GLU A 150 -1.76 2.16 -4.93
C GLU A 150 -2.20 3.09 -3.80
N LEU A 151 -3.17 2.65 -3.00
CA LEU A 151 -3.71 3.38 -1.85
C LEU A 151 -3.06 2.94 -0.54
N MET A 152 -2.71 1.65 -0.44
CA MET A 152 -2.06 1.07 0.74
C MET A 152 -1.30 -0.19 0.34
N ARG A 153 -0.06 -0.32 0.78
CA ARG A 153 0.68 -1.59 0.81
C ARG A 153 0.73 -2.09 2.24
N PHE A 154 0.33 -3.34 2.44
CA PHE A 154 0.35 -3.95 3.77
C PHE A 154 0.86 -5.39 3.68
N PHE A 155 1.22 -5.94 4.82
CA PHE A 155 1.72 -7.31 4.92
C PHE A 155 0.93 -8.04 5.99
N THR A 156 0.39 -9.20 5.64
CA THR A 156 -0.31 -10.01 6.63
C THR A 156 0.68 -10.54 7.67
N PRO A 157 0.26 -10.80 8.90
CA PRO A 157 1.09 -11.53 9.85
C PRO A 157 1.17 -13.01 9.45
N PHE A 158 2.13 -13.72 9.99
CA PHE A 158 2.13 -15.18 9.95
C PHE A 158 0.91 -15.76 10.65
N GLY A 159 0.38 -16.84 10.10
CA GLY A 159 -0.77 -17.53 10.67
C GLY A 159 -0.45 -18.10 12.06
N VAL A 160 -1.18 -17.62 13.08
CA VAL A 160 -0.96 -17.98 14.50
C VAL A 160 -1.05 -19.49 14.74
N LYS A 161 -1.87 -20.20 13.96
CA LYS A 161 -2.06 -21.66 14.08
C LYS A 161 -0.92 -22.48 13.50
N HIS A 162 -0.06 -21.88 12.65
CA HIS A 162 0.93 -22.59 11.86
C HIS A 162 2.37 -22.44 12.40
N PHE A 163 2.78 -21.23 12.77
CA PHE A 163 4.18 -20.94 13.13
C PHE A 163 4.33 -20.43 14.55
N ASN A 164 3.52 -20.94 15.47
CA ASN A 164 3.50 -20.49 16.85
C ASN A 164 4.44 -21.34 17.73
N TYR A 165 5.73 -21.31 17.47
CA TYR A 165 6.74 -22.01 18.27
C TYR A 165 7.00 -21.36 19.63
N LEU A 166 6.74 -20.05 19.76
CA LEU A 166 6.90 -19.27 20.96
C LEU A 166 5.54 -18.81 21.49
N GLN A 167 4.96 -19.56 22.39
CA GLN A 167 3.72 -19.17 23.06
C GLN A 167 4.04 -18.44 24.35
N LEU A 168 3.51 -17.22 24.52
CA LEU A 168 3.53 -16.55 25.80
C LEU A 168 2.48 -17.19 26.70
N LYS A 169 2.91 -17.63 27.88
CA LYS A 169 2.01 -18.22 28.89
C LYS A 169 0.90 -17.24 29.23
N ASN A 170 -0.33 -17.72 29.24
CA ASN A 170 -1.54 -16.94 29.56
C ASN A 170 -1.84 -15.76 28.61
N LYS A 171 -1.37 -15.79 27.36
CA LYS A 171 -1.74 -14.83 26.32
C LYS A 171 -2.60 -15.49 25.26
N VAL A 172 -3.74 -14.89 24.99
CA VAL A 172 -4.54 -15.19 23.80
C VAL A 172 -4.19 -14.11 22.77
N TRP A 173 -3.69 -14.55 21.62
CA TRP A 173 -3.37 -13.65 20.53
C TRP A 173 -4.60 -13.42 19.65
N GLN A 174 -4.81 -12.16 19.29
CA GLN A 174 -5.75 -11.84 18.23
C GLN A 174 -5.09 -12.21 16.89
N ASP A 175 -5.84 -12.88 16.05
CA ASP A 175 -5.41 -13.28 14.70
C ASP A 175 -5.90 -12.29 13.62
N SER A 176 -6.38 -11.11 14.04
CA SER A 176 -6.76 -10.01 13.18
C SER A 176 -5.87 -8.79 13.38
N VAL A 177 -5.54 -8.12 12.29
CA VAL A 177 -4.70 -6.92 12.26
C VAL A 177 -5.47 -5.78 11.63
N PHE A 178 -5.28 -4.58 12.17
CA PHE A 178 -5.81 -3.33 11.63
C PHE A 178 -4.68 -2.52 11.00
N TYR A 179 -4.94 -2.07 9.79
CA TYR A 179 -4.03 -1.22 9.01
C TYR A 179 -4.72 0.09 8.66
N ARG A 180 -3.98 1.19 8.71
CA ARG A 180 -4.46 2.51 8.30
C ARG A 180 -3.41 3.21 7.45
N GLN A 181 -3.85 3.83 6.34
CA GLN A 181 -3.03 4.64 5.45
C GLN A 181 -3.73 5.95 5.13
N ASP A 182 -3.01 7.06 5.28
CA ASP A 182 -3.46 8.37 4.81
C ASP A 182 -3.34 8.45 3.28
N ILE A 183 -4.47 8.74 2.62
CA ILE A 183 -4.57 8.92 1.17
C ILE A 183 -5.13 10.31 0.82
N SER A 184 -5.05 11.26 1.73
CA SER A 184 -5.62 12.61 1.55
C SER A 184 -5.12 13.32 0.30
N LEU A 185 -3.88 13.02 -0.13
CA LEU A 185 -3.30 13.54 -1.38
C LEU A 185 -4.07 13.11 -2.63
N LEU A 186 -4.86 12.03 -2.55
CA LEU A 186 -5.65 11.52 -3.67
C LEU A 186 -7.08 12.09 -3.71
N GLN A 187 -7.40 13.05 -2.86
CA GLN A 187 -8.72 13.71 -2.82
C GLN A 187 -9.22 14.15 -4.21
N PRO A 188 -8.39 14.72 -5.12
CA PRO A 188 -8.86 15.13 -6.45
C PRO A 188 -9.31 13.96 -7.35
N LYS A 189 -8.78 12.76 -7.11
CA LYS A 189 -9.17 11.54 -7.86
C LYS A 189 -10.38 10.83 -7.25
N LEU A 190 -10.79 11.21 -6.04
CA LEU A 190 -11.87 10.57 -5.30
C LEU A 190 -13.13 11.44 -5.23
N SER A 191 -12.97 12.75 -5.01
CA SER A 191 -14.10 13.68 -4.76
C SER A 191 -15.11 13.66 -5.89
N ASN A 192 -16.36 13.34 -5.55
CA ASN A 192 -17.48 13.26 -6.47
C ASN A 192 -17.28 12.29 -7.65
N GLN A 193 -16.41 11.28 -7.49
CA GLN A 193 -16.10 10.30 -8.51
C GLN A 193 -16.73 8.94 -8.21
N GLU A 194 -16.93 8.16 -9.27
CA GLU A 194 -17.24 6.75 -9.19
C GLU A 194 -16.02 5.97 -9.69
N VAL A 195 -15.36 5.22 -8.80
CA VAL A 195 -14.08 4.57 -9.06
C VAL A 195 -14.13 3.08 -8.72
N TYR A 196 -13.25 2.30 -9.32
CA TYR A 196 -13.03 0.91 -8.93
C TYR A 196 -11.96 0.84 -7.86
N ILE A 197 -12.32 0.35 -6.67
CA ILE A 197 -11.40 0.05 -5.57
C ILE A 197 -11.19 -1.45 -5.52
N GLY A 198 -9.94 -1.87 -5.49
CA GLY A 198 -9.57 -3.27 -5.38
C GLY A 198 -8.72 -3.57 -4.15
N MET A 199 -8.74 -4.82 -3.75
CA MET A 199 -7.84 -5.39 -2.76
C MET A 199 -7.24 -6.69 -3.30
N PHE A 200 -5.95 -6.84 -3.10
CA PHE A 200 -5.17 -8.02 -3.40
C PHE A 200 -4.50 -8.54 -2.13
N ILE A 201 -4.49 -9.85 -1.93
CA ILE A 201 -3.63 -10.54 -0.97
C ILE A 201 -3.05 -11.76 -1.68
N GLY A 202 -1.72 -11.74 -1.92
CA GLY A 202 -1.01 -12.81 -2.62
C GLY A 202 -0.98 -14.08 -1.76
N ASN A 203 -1.75 -15.09 -2.14
CA ASN A 203 -1.78 -16.36 -1.43
C ASN A 203 -2.12 -17.51 -2.38
N TYR A 204 -1.84 -18.72 -1.93
CA TYR A 204 -2.15 -19.97 -2.63
C TYR A 204 -3.02 -20.91 -1.77
N ASP A 205 -3.67 -20.39 -0.75
CA ASP A 205 -4.48 -21.13 0.20
C ASP A 205 -5.97 -21.04 -0.13
N ALA A 206 -6.68 -22.15 -0.08
CA ALA A 206 -8.11 -22.21 -0.39
C ALA A 206 -8.98 -21.47 0.65
N GLY A 207 -8.53 -21.38 1.90
CA GLY A 207 -9.15 -20.57 2.94
C GLY A 207 -8.72 -19.12 2.86
N GLY A 208 -7.44 -18.87 2.62
CA GLY A 208 -6.82 -17.56 2.44
C GLY A 208 -6.99 -16.63 3.64
N HIS A 209 -7.59 -15.48 3.41
CA HIS A 209 -7.81 -14.41 4.37
C HIS A 209 -9.25 -13.91 4.36
N LYS A 210 -9.69 -13.33 5.46
CA LYS A 210 -10.89 -12.48 5.53
C LYS A 210 -10.47 -11.04 5.73
N ALA A 211 -11.02 -10.14 4.94
CA ALA A 211 -10.69 -8.73 5.02
C ALA A 211 -11.92 -7.83 4.92
N SER A 212 -11.89 -6.75 5.70
CA SER A 212 -12.81 -5.61 5.56
C SER A 212 -12.03 -4.38 5.16
N LEU A 213 -12.60 -3.58 4.27
CA LEU A 213 -12.03 -2.32 3.80
C LEU A 213 -13.05 -1.22 3.97
N ASN A 214 -12.66 -0.18 4.69
CA ASN A 214 -13.41 1.06 4.80
C ASN A 214 -12.54 2.23 4.31
N ILE A 215 -13.19 3.27 3.79
CA ILE A 215 -12.55 4.54 3.52
C ILE A 215 -13.26 5.59 4.38
N SER A 216 -12.50 6.19 5.30
CA SER A 216 -13.01 7.22 6.20
C SER A 216 -12.57 8.60 5.75
N ILE A 217 -13.52 9.52 5.62
CA ILE A 217 -13.33 10.90 5.18
C ILE A 217 -13.68 11.80 6.36
N HIS A 218 -12.69 12.51 6.88
CA HIS A 218 -12.81 13.44 7.98
C HIS A 218 -12.78 14.86 7.41
N GLU A 219 -13.89 15.59 7.53
CA GLU A 219 -13.98 16.95 7.04
C GLU A 219 -12.96 17.85 7.75
N GLY A 220 -12.13 18.52 6.97
CA GLY A 220 -11.19 19.53 7.43
C GLY A 220 -11.71 20.94 7.21
N GLU A 221 -11.03 21.90 7.83
CA GLU A 221 -11.24 23.30 7.53
C GLU A 221 -10.49 23.67 6.22
N ASP A 222 -11.12 24.46 5.40
CA ASP A 222 -10.86 24.70 3.97
C ASP A 222 -9.62 25.57 3.69
N ASN A 223 -8.46 25.29 4.28
CA ASN A 223 -7.32 26.20 4.25
C ASN A 223 -6.04 25.69 3.55
N ASN A 224 -6.04 24.52 2.96
CA ASN A 224 -4.84 24.03 2.29
C ASN A 224 -5.09 23.75 0.80
N GLU A 225 -4.38 24.48 -0.04
CA GLU A 225 -4.20 24.12 -1.44
C GLU A 225 -3.59 22.72 -1.50
N LYS A 226 -4.37 21.73 -1.91
CA LYS A 226 -3.86 20.38 -2.19
C LYS A 226 -3.50 20.27 -3.66
N GLY A 227 -2.55 19.40 -3.96
CA GLY A 227 -2.14 19.16 -5.33
C GLY A 227 -3.34 18.75 -6.18
N ASP A 228 -3.63 19.48 -7.23
CA ASP A 228 -4.74 19.23 -8.15
C ASP A 228 -4.40 18.20 -9.22
N PHE A 229 -3.12 17.93 -9.40
CA PHE A 229 -2.60 17.06 -10.45
C PHE A 229 -2.08 15.76 -9.88
N ILE A 230 -2.63 14.64 -10.36
CA ILE A 230 -2.17 13.30 -9.99
C ILE A 230 -2.04 12.47 -11.27
N LEU A 231 -0.83 11.98 -11.51
CA LEU A 231 -0.48 11.16 -12.67
C LEU A 231 0.12 9.82 -12.20
N PRO A 232 -0.61 8.70 -12.36
CA PRO A 232 -0.04 7.37 -12.17
C PRO A 232 1.11 7.15 -13.16
N LEU A 233 2.25 6.67 -12.67
CA LEU A 233 3.44 6.45 -13.50
C LEU A 233 3.71 4.96 -13.71
N PHE A 234 3.88 4.22 -12.62
CA PHE A 234 4.19 2.80 -12.68
C PHE A 234 3.68 2.05 -11.46
N ASN A 235 3.47 0.75 -11.64
CA ASN A 235 3.11 -0.16 -10.56
C ASN A 235 3.51 -1.59 -10.92
N THR A 236 4.34 -2.23 -10.09
CA THR A 236 4.82 -3.59 -10.27
C THR A 236 4.31 -4.55 -9.19
N LEU A 237 3.15 -4.29 -8.63
CA LEU A 237 2.56 -5.13 -7.58
C LEU A 237 2.40 -6.59 -8.04
N ASN A 238 2.53 -7.51 -7.10
CA ASN A 238 2.36 -8.95 -7.30
C ASN A 238 1.00 -9.36 -7.88
N VAL A 239 0.04 -8.43 -7.92
CA VAL A 239 -1.25 -8.68 -8.57
C VAL A 239 -1.09 -9.17 -10.01
N MET A 240 -0.08 -8.64 -10.73
CA MET A 240 0.22 -9.06 -12.10
C MET A 240 0.99 -10.38 -12.15
N GLU A 241 1.80 -10.68 -11.15
CA GLU A 241 2.46 -11.99 -10.99
C GLU A 241 1.41 -13.09 -10.88
N MET A 242 0.35 -12.89 -10.10
CA MET A 242 -0.78 -13.82 -10.01
C MET A 242 -1.50 -14.02 -11.35
N ALA A 243 -1.39 -13.08 -12.27
CA ALA A 243 -1.86 -13.19 -13.65
C ALA A 243 -0.84 -13.83 -14.60
N GLY A 244 0.25 -14.43 -14.08
CA GLY A 244 1.29 -15.11 -14.85
C GLY A 244 2.40 -14.20 -15.38
N GLN A 245 2.61 -13.04 -14.76
CA GLN A 245 3.70 -12.12 -15.07
C GLN A 245 4.91 -12.38 -14.18
N ASP A 246 6.10 -12.37 -14.76
CA ASP A 246 7.36 -12.51 -14.04
C ASP A 246 8.03 -11.16 -13.83
N TYR A 247 7.77 -10.52 -12.68
CA TYR A 247 8.38 -9.25 -12.30
C TYR A 247 9.71 -9.39 -11.54
N ALA A 248 10.08 -10.61 -11.15
CA ALA A 248 11.32 -10.85 -10.41
C ALA A 248 12.57 -10.39 -11.17
N THR A 249 12.49 -10.36 -12.51
CA THR A 249 13.60 -10.00 -13.39
C THR A 249 13.64 -8.51 -13.77
N MET A 250 12.71 -7.69 -13.31
CA MET A 250 12.63 -6.28 -13.77
C MET A 250 13.86 -5.44 -13.44
N PHE A 251 14.51 -5.74 -12.31
CA PHE A 251 15.69 -5.02 -11.84
C PHE A 251 16.99 -5.84 -11.98
N ASP A 252 17.02 -6.85 -12.85
CA ASP A 252 18.21 -7.68 -13.12
C ASP A 252 19.23 -6.98 -14.01
N ASN A 253 18.90 -5.81 -14.56
CA ASN A 253 19.78 -4.98 -15.35
C ASN A 253 19.78 -3.51 -14.85
N GLU A 254 20.76 -2.73 -15.35
CA GLU A 254 20.97 -1.34 -14.93
C GLU A 254 19.84 -0.39 -15.34
N LYS A 255 19.08 -0.71 -16.40
CA LYS A 255 17.96 0.11 -16.85
C LYS A 255 16.82 0.09 -15.84
N GLY A 256 16.58 -1.05 -15.21
CA GLY A 256 15.50 -1.20 -14.25
C GLY A 256 14.13 -0.86 -14.84
N LEU A 257 13.40 0.05 -14.22
CA LEU A 257 12.12 0.57 -14.70
C LEU A 257 12.30 2.02 -15.15
N GLU A 258 12.16 2.27 -16.46
CA GLU A 258 12.27 3.60 -17.06
C GLU A 258 11.06 3.90 -17.94
N MET A 259 10.46 5.08 -17.78
CA MET A 259 9.34 5.51 -18.59
C MET A 259 9.35 7.01 -18.83
N THR A 260 8.63 7.45 -19.87
CA THR A 260 8.41 8.86 -20.17
C THR A 260 7.01 9.29 -19.68
N PHE A 261 6.92 10.49 -19.13
CA PHE A 261 5.67 11.12 -18.75
C PHE A 261 5.62 12.58 -19.19
N GLU A 262 4.44 13.18 -19.22
CA GLU A 262 4.25 14.56 -19.63
C GLU A 262 3.75 15.42 -18.47
N VAL A 263 4.43 16.55 -18.27
CA VAL A 263 4.06 17.57 -17.29
C VAL A 263 3.24 18.65 -18.00
N PRO A 264 1.98 18.90 -17.63
CA PRO A 264 1.18 19.95 -18.23
C PRO A 264 1.60 21.33 -17.77
N GLN A 265 1.21 22.38 -18.55
CA GLN A 265 1.42 23.76 -18.15
C GLN A 265 0.57 24.13 -16.92
N GLY A 266 1.06 25.07 -16.11
CA GLY A 266 0.32 25.64 -15.00
C GLY A 266 0.41 24.87 -13.68
N TYR A 267 1.24 23.83 -13.61
CA TYR A 267 1.53 23.10 -12.38
C TYR A 267 2.96 23.30 -11.90
N LYS A 268 3.17 23.23 -10.60
CA LYS A 268 4.44 23.45 -9.89
C LYS A 268 4.56 22.50 -8.69
N ASN A 269 5.67 22.59 -7.94
CA ASN A 269 5.89 21.87 -6.68
C ASN A 269 5.62 20.36 -6.80
N PHE A 270 6.24 19.74 -7.81
CA PHE A 270 6.02 18.32 -8.08
C PHE A 270 6.64 17.44 -7.00
N LYS A 271 5.88 16.44 -6.60
CA LYS A 271 6.33 15.38 -5.68
C LYS A 271 6.03 14.02 -6.29
N LEU A 272 6.94 13.08 -6.08
CA LEU A 272 6.71 11.67 -6.40
C LEU A 272 6.30 10.95 -5.12
N SER A 273 5.13 10.34 -5.12
CA SER A 273 4.78 9.33 -4.12
C SER A 273 5.37 7.99 -4.58
N TYR A 274 6.31 7.44 -3.83
CA TYR A 274 7.05 6.23 -4.19
C TYR A 274 6.98 5.19 -3.08
N THR A 275 6.44 4.02 -3.39
CA THR A 275 6.39 2.87 -2.48
C THR A 275 7.26 1.75 -3.03
N THR A 276 8.12 1.18 -2.20
CA THR A 276 9.03 0.10 -2.59
C THR A 276 9.19 -0.92 -1.47
N THR A 277 9.26 -2.21 -1.84
CA THR A 277 9.54 -3.31 -0.92
C THR A 277 10.30 -4.41 -1.63
N GLY A 278 11.32 -4.97 -0.96
CA GLY A 278 12.11 -6.10 -1.47
C GLY A 278 11.59 -7.42 -0.92
N HIS A 279 11.56 -8.42 -1.76
CA HIS A 279 10.99 -9.74 -1.50
C HIS A 279 11.87 -10.85 -2.01
N GLY A 280 11.62 -12.03 -1.48
CA GLY A 280 12.18 -13.27 -2.01
C GLY A 280 13.42 -13.73 -1.28
N GLY A 281 13.58 -15.03 -1.38
CA GLY A 281 14.70 -15.78 -0.86
C GLY A 281 14.67 -16.03 0.65
N TRP A 282 14.93 -17.27 0.98
CA TRP A 282 15.28 -17.64 2.33
C TRP A 282 16.65 -17.03 2.64
N GLU A 283 16.83 -16.41 3.79
CA GLU A 283 18.09 -15.90 4.38
C GLU A 283 18.96 -14.99 3.47
N ASN A 284 19.08 -15.26 2.17
CA ASN A 284 19.94 -14.55 1.22
C ASN A 284 19.19 -13.81 0.11
N GLY A 285 17.86 -13.75 0.16
CA GLY A 285 17.06 -12.98 -0.80
C GLY A 285 16.95 -11.53 -0.44
N ASP A 286 16.50 -10.72 -1.38
CA ASP A 286 16.39 -9.26 -1.21
C ASP A 286 15.38 -8.83 -0.15
N GLU A 287 14.57 -9.75 0.38
CA GLU A 287 13.77 -9.52 1.58
C GLU A 287 14.65 -9.20 2.80
N PHE A 288 15.80 -9.86 2.91
CA PHE A 288 16.71 -9.77 4.05
C PHE A 288 18.06 -9.11 3.70
N LEU A 289 18.21 -8.59 2.49
CA LEU A 289 19.41 -7.90 2.02
C LEU A 289 19.11 -6.45 1.66
N GLN A 290 19.99 -5.56 2.13
CA GLN A 290 19.87 -4.14 1.82
C GLN A 290 20.24 -3.85 0.37
N LYS A 291 19.34 -3.20 -0.37
CA LYS A 291 19.60 -2.72 -1.73
C LYS A 291 19.28 -1.23 -1.82
N LYS A 292 20.17 -0.48 -2.45
CA LYS A 292 19.94 0.95 -2.72
C LYS A 292 18.86 1.08 -3.79
N ASN A 293 17.85 1.92 -3.54
CA ASN A 293 16.89 2.38 -4.54
C ASN A 293 17.29 3.79 -4.99
N SER A 294 17.38 4.02 -6.28
CA SER A 294 17.70 5.33 -6.85
C SER A 294 16.64 5.76 -7.86
N ILE A 295 16.21 7.01 -7.75
CA ILE A 295 15.24 7.65 -8.65
C ILE A 295 15.96 8.70 -9.48
N PHE A 296 15.78 8.63 -10.80
CA PHE A 296 16.34 9.57 -11.75
C PHE A 296 15.22 10.31 -12.48
N ILE A 297 15.38 11.61 -12.66
CA ILE A 297 14.56 12.42 -13.56
C ILE A 297 15.49 12.98 -14.64
N ASP A 298 15.17 12.75 -15.91
CA ASP A 298 15.96 13.19 -17.06
C ASP A 298 17.45 12.81 -16.97
N GLY A 299 17.68 11.59 -16.48
CA GLY A 299 19.03 11.04 -16.30
C GLY A 299 19.79 11.52 -15.06
N LYS A 300 19.25 12.47 -14.29
CA LYS A 300 19.85 12.97 -13.04
C LYS A 300 19.27 12.22 -11.83
N GLU A 301 20.13 11.67 -10.95
CA GLU A 301 19.68 11.11 -9.67
C GLU A 301 19.12 12.25 -8.78
N VAL A 302 17.83 12.18 -8.47
CA VAL A 302 17.13 13.16 -7.63
C VAL A 302 16.88 12.65 -6.23
N PHE A 303 16.87 11.33 -6.04
CA PHE A 303 16.67 10.70 -4.73
C PHE A 303 17.32 9.32 -4.71
N ALA A 304 17.90 8.97 -3.56
CA ALA A 304 18.38 7.62 -3.32
C ALA A 304 18.33 7.29 -1.83
N PHE A 305 17.97 6.06 -1.52
CA PHE A 305 17.94 5.56 -0.15
C PHE A 305 18.04 4.04 -0.14
N THR A 306 18.30 3.49 1.03
CA THR A 306 18.24 2.04 1.26
C THR A 306 16.97 1.76 2.07
N PRO A 307 15.92 1.19 1.44
CA PRO A 307 14.67 0.87 2.13
C PRO A 307 14.88 -0.32 3.07
N TRP A 308 15.00 -0.04 4.36
CA TRP A 308 15.31 -1.03 5.38
C TRP A 308 14.57 -0.77 6.68
N ARG A 309 13.98 -1.82 7.26
CA ARG A 309 13.29 -1.77 8.55
C ARG A 309 13.96 -2.69 9.55
N THR A 310 14.20 -2.17 10.76
CA THR A 310 14.82 -2.88 11.89
C THR A 310 13.86 -3.07 13.06
N ASP A 311 12.61 -2.67 12.90
CA ASP A 311 11.60 -2.57 13.95
C ASP A 311 10.57 -3.71 13.93
N CYS A 312 10.77 -4.75 13.13
CA CYS A 312 9.81 -5.84 12.97
C CYS A 312 9.46 -6.55 14.28
N GLY A 313 10.41 -6.70 15.19
CA GLY A 313 10.16 -7.26 16.52
C GLY A 313 9.18 -6.45 17.39
N SER A 314 8.98 -5.17 17.09
CA SER A 314 8.02 -4.31 17.79
C SER A 314 6.56 -4.64 17.49
N TYR A 315 6.29 -5.41 16.42
CA TYR A 315 4.94 -5.75 15.96
C TYR A 315 4.44 -7.10 16.45
N ARG A 316 5.03 -7.64 17.51
CA ARG A 316 4.61 -8.94 18.08
C ARG A 316 3.16 -9.01 18.50
N LEU A 317 2.51 -7.90 18.83
CA LEU A 317 1.07 -7.87 19.13
C LEU A 317 0.22 -8.15 17.88
N SER A 318 0.67 -7.68 16.72
CA SER A 318 0.01 -7.89 15.42
C SER A 318 0.54 -9.11 14.68
N ASN A 319 1.76 -9.56 14.99
CA ASN A 319 2.42 -10.71 14.38
C ASN A 319 3.04 -11.60 15.47
N PRO A 320 2.22 -12.33 16.25
CA PRO A 320 2.68 -13.10 17.42
C PRO A 320 3.43 -14.38 17.04
N ALA A 321 3.23 -14.93 15.85
CA ALA A 321 3.88 -16.16 15.41
C ALA A 321 5.38 -15.98 15.16
N SER A 322 6.14 -17.05 15.29
CA SER A 322 7.61 -17.01 15.12
C SER A 322 8.06 -16.89 13.66
N GLY A 323 7.18 -17.22 12.69
CA GLY A 323 7.53 -17.33 11.29
C GLY A 323 8.02 -18.73 10.92
N ASN A 324 8.55 -18.87 9.71
CA ASN A 324 8.71 -20.18 9.05
C ASN A 324 10.15 -20.72 8.95
N PHE A 325 11.11 -20.21 9.71
CA PHE A 325 12.47 -20.74 9.63
C PHE A 325 12.60 -22.09 10.33
N GLY A 326 13.05 -23.11 9.58
CA GLY A 326 13.24 -24.47 10.09
C GLY A 326 14.35 -24.61 11.12
N ASN A 327 15.25 -23.63 11.26
CA ASN A 327 16.31 -23.57 12.26
C ASN A 327 15.83 -23.12 13.65
N GLY A 328 14.53 -22.83 13.80
CA GLY A 328 13.94 -22.36 15.06
C GLY A 328 14.14 -20.86 15.34
N LEU A 329 14.83 -20.13 14.48
CA LEU A 329 14.91 -18.67 14.58
C LEU A 329 13.55 -18.04 14.19
N SER A 330 13.28 -16.91 14.82
CA SER A 330 12.07 -16.13 14.50
C SER A 330 12.29 -15.30 13.25
N SER A 331 11.63 -15.64 12.13
CA SER A 331 11.65 -14.79 10.94
C SER A 331 10.82 -13.52 11.11
N SER A 332 9.88 -13.53 12.06
CA SER A 332 9.00 -12.38 12.34
C SER A 332 9.74 -11.15 12.86
N ASP A 333 10.89 -11.34 13.51
CA ASP A 333 11.66 -10.25 14.13
C ASP A 333 12.81 -9.75 13.25
N LEU A 334 13.08 -10.42 12.13
CA LEU A 334 14.18 -10.05 11.25
C LEU A 334 13.95 -8.71 10.58
N SER A 335 15.02 -7.94 10.45
CA SER A 335 15.05 -6.74 9.62
C SER A 335 14.79 -7.09 8.16
N ARG A 336 14.02 -6.25 7.46
CA ARG A 336 13.55 -6.52 6.10
C ARG A 336 13.60 -5.29 5.21
N SER A 337 13.56 -5.52 3.92
CA SER A 337 13.56 -4.49 2.89
C SER A 337 12.24 -3.72 2.83
N ASN A 338 12.08 -2.78 3.77
CA ASN A 338 11.01 -1.79 3.90
C ASN A 338 9.62 -2.33 4.30
N TRP A 339 9.54 -3.52 4.88
CA TRP A 339 8.29 -4.06 5.39
C TRP A 339 8.48 -4.94 6.63
N CYS A 340 7.40 -5.18 7.36
CA CYS A 340 7.36 -6.15 8.44
C CYS A 340 6.00 -6.87 8.42
N PRO A 341 5.93 -8.16 8.77
CA PRO A 341 4.66 -8.87 8.92
C PRO A 341 3.72 -8.15 9.91
N GLY A 342 2.45 -7.99 9.54
CA GLY A 342 1.45 -7.28 10.35
C GLY A 342 1.50 -5.76 10.28
N THR A 343 2.14 -5.18 9.25
CA THR A 343 2.28 -3.72 9.11
C THR A 343 1.98 -3.20 7.70
N THR A 344 1.91 -1.87 7.58
CA THR A 344 1.90 -1.16 6.29
C THR A 344 3.30 -0.70 5.91
N THR A 345 3.51 -0.46 4.61
CA THR A 345 4.64 0.30 4.08
C THR A 345 4.15 1.63 3.55
N ASN A 346 4.57 2.71 4.19
CA ASN A 346 4.20 4.06 3.78
C ASN A 346 4.99 4.50 2.54
N PRO A 347 4.39 5.28 1.63
CA PRO A 347 5.10 5.86 0.51
C PRO A 347 6.14 6.90 0.98
N ASN A 348 7.25 6.99 0.26
CA ASN A 348 8.16 8.14 0.34
C ASN A 348 7.61 9.26 -0.53
N LEU A 349 7.43 10.43 0.04
CA LEU A 349 7.04 11.63 -0.70
C LEU A 349 8.31 12.39 -1.08
N ILE A 350 8.75 12.21 -2.32
CA ILE A 350 10.02 12.75 -2.84
C ILE A 350 9.75 14.08 -3.52
N ASP A 351 10.36 15.14 -3.03
CA ASP A 351 10.26 16.47 -3.63
C ASP A 351 11.10 16.51 -4.93
N LEU A 352 10.45 16.83 -6.04
CA LEU A 352 11.07 17.00 -7.35
C LEU A 352 11.20 18.47 -7.74
N GLY A 353 10.66 19.38 -6.93
CA GLY A 353 10.62 20.82 -7.22
C GLY A 353 9.75 21.13 -8.43
N ASN A 354 10.18 22.14 -9.21
CA ASN A 354 9.49 22.54 -10.41
C ASN A 354 10.05 21.81 -11.64
N LEU A 355 9.22 20.99 -12.26
CA LEU A 355 9.50 20.41 -13.57
C LEU A 355 8.97 21.34 -14.66
N THR A 356 9.72 21.47 -15.77
CA THR A 356 9.26 22.25 -16.91
C THR A 356 8.08 21.56 -17.60
N PRO A 357 7.12 22.32 -18.19
CA PRO A 357 6.09 21.66 -19.01
C PRO A 357 6.69 20.89 -20.17
N GLY A 358 6.16 19.71 -20.46
CA GLY A 358 6.60 18.83 -21.53
C GLY A 358 6.99 17.44 -21.07
N LYS A 359 7.76 16.74 -21.90
CA LYS A 359 8.14 15.35 -21.68
C LYS A 359 9.34 15.25 -20.74
N HIS A 360 9.23 14.38 -19.76
CA HIS A 360 10.28 13.99 -18.83
C HIS A 360 10.44 12.48 -18.78
N THR A 361 11.60 12.01 -18.36
CA THR A 361 11.88 10.60 -18.14
C THR A 361 12.06 10.34 -16.65
N ILE A 362 11.41 9.34 -16.11
CA ILE A 362 11.67 8.81 -14.77
C ILE A 362 12.27 7.42 -14.87
N ARG A 363 13.30 7.14 -14.09
CA ARG A 363 13.90 5.82 -13.96
C ARG A 363 14.06 5.42 -12.51
N VAL A 364 13.63 4.20 -12.19
CA VAL A 364 13.89 3.52 -10.92
C VAL A 364 14.97 2.48 -11.14
N SER A 365 16.04 2.55 -10.37
CA SER A 365 17.17 1.61 -10.44
C SER A 365 17.37 0.98 -9.05
N ILE A 366 17.40 -0.36 -9.04
CA ILE A 366 17.64 -1.17 -7.83
C ILE A 366 18.65 -2.25 -8.21
N PRO A 367 19.96 -2.04 -7.97
CA PRO A 367 20.98 -3.01 -8.35
C PRO A 367 20.87 -4.25 -7.45
N MET A 368 20.18 -5.28 -7.93
CA MET A 368 19.92 -6.52 -7.18
C MET A 368 21.19 -7.36 -7.02
N GLY A 369 22.15 -7.23 -7.96
CA GLY A 369 23.32 -8.07 -8.01
C GLY A 369 23.04 -9.44 -8.62
N LYS A 370 23.99 -10.36 -8.50
CA LYS A 370 23.80 -11.75 -8.94
C LYS A 370 22.91 -12.48 -7.93
N PRO A 371 21.99 -13.35 -8.40
CA PRO A 371 21.24 -14.21 -7.50
C PRO A 371 22.21 -15.08 -6.65
N GLU A 372 21.96 -15.14 -5.37
CA GLU A 372 22.73 -15.99 -4.45
C GLU A 372 21.97 -17.31 -4.22
N GLY A 373 22.59 -18.43 -4.57
CA GLY A 373 22.00 -19.76 -4.41
C GLY A 373 20.74 -19.97 -5.27
N THR A 374 19.70 -20.57 -4.67
CA THR A 374 18.41 -20.84 -5.32
C THR A 374 17.34 -19.78 -4.99
N SER A 375 17.73 -18.70 -4.33
CA SER A 375 16.82 -17.64 -3.89
C SER A 375 16.33 -16.82 -5.07
N SER A 376 15.03 -16.65 -5.21
CA SER A 376 14.44 -15.66 -6.09
C SER A 376 14.29 -14.34 -5.32
N SER A 377 14.68 -13.24 -5.94
CA SER A 377 14.51 -11.90 -5.38
C SER A 377 13.62 -11.07 -6.30
N ALA A 378 12.80 -10.21 -5.72
CA ALA A 378 11.93 -9.31 -6.47
C ALA A 378 11.74 -8.00 -5.72
N TRP A 379 11.57 -6.91 -6.46
CA TRP A 379 11.22 -5.61 -5.92
C TRP A 379 9.88 -5.15 -6.46
N ASN A 380 8.97 -4.83 -5.54
CA ASN A 380 7.69 -4.24 -5.87
C ASN A 380 7.75 -2.74 -5.68
N VAL A 381 7.56 -2.01 -6.78
CA VAL A 381 7.55 -0.55 -6.78
C VAL A 381 6.25 -0.01 -7.34
N SER A 382 5.77 1.09 -6.76
CA SER A 382 4.69 1.88 -7.33
C SER A 382 5.00 3.36 -7.19
N GLY A 383 4.55 4.16 -8.16
CA GLY A 383 4.79 5.58 -8.16
C GLY A 383 3.73 6.36 -8.92
N PHE A 384 3.38 7.52 -8.36
CA PHE A 384 2.55 8.53 -9.02
C PHE A 384 3.07 9.93 -8.71
N LEU A 385 2.92 10.83 -9.68
CA LEU A 385 3.31 12.22 -9.57
C LEU A 385 2.15 13.05 -9.01
N ILE A 386 2.48 14.01 -8.16
CA ILE A 386 1.58 15.00 -7.61
C ILE A 386 2.12 16.37 -8.00
N GLY A 387 1.25 17.28 -8.41
CA GLY A 387 1.61 18.68 -8.71
C GLY A 387 0.57 19.64 -8.13
N GLU A 388 0.97 20.84 -7.84
CA GLU A 388 0.12 21.93 -7.36
C GLU A 388 -0.11 22.94 -8.49
N ARG A 389 -1.28 23.53 -8.52
CA ARG A 389 -1.63 24.54 -9.53
C ARG A 389 -1.06 25.91 -9.23
#